data_458fb8aee534aecb26707ec24aac2c54
#
_entry.id   458fb8aee534aecb26707ec24aac2c54
#
_cell.length_a   1.000
_cell.length_b   1.000
_cell.length_c   1.000
_cell.angle_alpha   90.00
_cell.angle_beta   90.00
_cell.angle_gamma   90.00
#
_symmetry.space_group_name_H-M   'P 1'
#
loop_
_entity.id
_entity.type
_entity.pdbx_description
1 polymer ?
#
loop_
_entity_poly.entity_id
_entity_poly.type
_entity_poly.pdbx_seq_one_letter_code
_entity_poly.pdbx_strand_id
1 'polypeptide(L)'
;MLAGESQVSSSLEDYLEAIYHTVEAKGAARAKDLVMRLGVHNSSVTQALRSLAEKKLVNYAPYDVITLTDSGERIALDVVKRHQTLSEFLHKVLGLSETEADEGACRMEHAISVQILDRLVKFVKYFESCPVNDVMWDEEEGYFCGKSDTDKDGHSCGRDVCGHDLDVSALDVSAPAEPSPRTNEKDNQEEE
;
A
#
# COMPACT_ATOMS: atom_id res chain seq x y z
N MET A 1 -19.30 -20.32 -2.51
CA MET A 1 -18.60 -20.75 -1.28
C MET A 1 -17.12 -20.81 -1.63
N LEU A 2 -16.39 -19.72 -1.46
CA LEU A 2 -14.96 -19.70 -1.63
C LEU A 2 -14.34 -20.15 -0.32
N ALA A 3 -13.70 -21.34 -0.37
CA ALA A 3 -13.01 -21.94 0.75
C ALA A 3 -11.92 -20.97 1.25
N GLY A 4 -11.78 -20.88 2.58
CA GLY A 4 -10.88 -19.98 3.27
C GLY A 4 -9.46 -19.98 2.70
N GLU A 5 -9.12 -18.96 1.98
CA GLU A 5 -7.73 -18.59 1.77
C GLU A 5 -7.17 -18.28 3.15
N SER A 6 -6.22 -19.09 3.60
CA SER A 6 -5.51 -18.84 4.85
C SER A 6 -4.85 -17.47 4.71
N GLN A 7 -5.43 -16.51 5.43
CA GLN A 7 -5.01 -15.10 5.35
C GLN A 7 -3.52 -15.03 5.66
N VAL A 8 -2.73 -14.64 4.68
CA VAL A 8 -1.30 -14.37 4.83
C VAL A 8 -1.21 -13.10 5.66
N SER A 9 -0.35 -13.05 6.67
CA SER A 9 -0.14 -11.82 7.43
C SER A 9 0.59 -10.77 6.58
N SER A 10 0.35 -9.49 6.83
CA SER A 10 1.05 -8.38 6.17
C SER A 10 2.57 -8.58 6.13
N SER A 11 3.17 -8.96 7.25
CA SER A 11 4.61 -9.24 7.29
C SER A 11 5.05 -10.39 6.36
N LEU A 12 4.23 -11.40 6.12
CA LEU A 12 4.54 -12.46 5.15
C LEU A 12 4.29 -12.01 3.71
N GLU A 13 3.36 -11.09 3.49
CA GLU A 13 3.17 -10.43 2.20
C GLU A 13 4.41 -9.63 1.81
N ASP A 14 5.03 -8.86 2.75
CA ASP A 14 6.29 -8.14 2.53
C ASP A 14 7.42 -9.08 2.06
N TYR A 15 7.50 -10.28 2.65
CA TYR A 15 8.49 -11.27 2.22
C TYR A 15 8.21 -11.82 0.82
N LEU A 16 6.94 -12.07 0.48
CA LEU A 16 6.57 -12.52 -0.87
C LEU A 16 6.90 -11.47 -1.92
N GLU A 17 6.60 -10.22 -1.65
CA GLU A 17 6.93 -9.09 -2.49
C GLU A 17 8.45 -8.93 -2.65
N ALA A 18 9.21 -8.99 -1.55
CA ALA A 18 10.66 -8.91 -1.58
C ALA A 18 11.30 -10.06 -2.40
N ILE A 19 10.75 -11.28 -2.31
CA ILE A 19 11.19 -12.43 -3.12
C ILE A 19 10.90 -12.15 -4.59
N TYR A 20 9.68 -11.72 -4.93
CA TYR A 20 9.26 -11.41 -6.29
C TYR A 20 10.22 -10.40 -6.95
N HIS A 21 10.41 -9.25 -6.34
CA HIS A 21 11.32 -8.23 -6.87
C HIS A 21 12.78 -8.70 -6.96
N THR A 22 13.22 -9.54 -6.02
CA THR A 22 14.59 -10.08 -6.06
C THR A 22 14.76 -11.04 -7.23
N VAL A 23 13.76 -11.90 -7.49
CA VAL A 23 13.75 -12.83 -8.62
C VAL A 23 13.73 -12.07 -9.94
N GLU A 24 12.86 -11.05 -10.07
CA GLU A 24 12.80 -10.19 -11.25
C GLU A 24 14.15 -9.50 -11.54
N ALA A 25 14.80 -8.98 -10.51
CA ALA A 25 16.05 -8.23 -10.68
C ALA A 25 17.29 -9.11 -10.91
N LYS A 26 17.34 -10.32 -10.33
CA LYS A 26 18.54 -11.16 -10.28
C LYS A 26 18.36 -12.57 -10.86
N GLY A 27 17.15 -12.92 -11.27
CA GLY A 27 16.78 -14.28 -11.71
C GLY A 27 16.66 -15.31 -10.59
N ALA A 28 17.06 -14.98 -9.36
CA ALA A 28 16.97 -15.85 -8.21
C ALA A 28 17.06 -15.08 -6.90
N ALA A 29 16.36 -15.52 -5.85
CA ALA A 29 16.43 -14.95 -4.51
C ALA A 29 17.19 -15.88 -3.55
N ARG A 30 17.93 -15.29 -2.63
CA ARG A 30 18.59 -15.97 -1.51
C ARG A 30 18.29 -15.25 -0.21
N ALA A 31 18.36 -15.92 0.92
CA ALA A 31 18.07 -15.35 2.23
C ALA A 31 18.83 -14.03 2.51
N LYS A 32 20.11 -13.94 2.10
CA LYS A 32 20.92 -12.73 2.24
C LYS A 32 20.37 -11.53 1.47
N ASP A 33 19.74 -11.76 0.31
CA ASP A 33 19.18 -10.70 -0.51
C ASP A 33 17.94 -10.11 0.19
N LEU A 34 17.15 -10.96 0.83
CA LEU A 34 15.98 -10.55 1.61
C LEU A 34 16.37 -9.80 2.89
N VAL A 35 17.45 -10.24 3.58
CA VAL A 35 18.01 -9.51 4.73
C VAL A 35 18.38 -8.09 4.32
N MET A 36 19.06 -7.94 3.19
CA MET A 36 19.49 -6.60 2.70
C MET A 36 18.31 -5.74 2.25
N ARG A 37 17.34 -6.35 1.57
CA ARG A 37 16.18 -5.63 1.03
C ARG A 37 15.22 -5.16 2.10
N LEU A 38 14.91 -6.03 3.08
CA LEU A 38 13.94 -5.75 4.13
C LEU A 38 14.56 -5.11 5.38
N GLY A 39 15.89 -5.05 5.49
CA GLY A 39 16.56 -4.49 6.67
C GLY A 39 16.35 -5.28 7.96
N VAL A 40 16.06 -6.60 7.86
CA VAL A 40 15.72 -7.45 9.00
C VAL A 40 16.83 -8.45 9.32
N HIS A 41 16.75 -9.07 10.51
CA HIS A 41 17.72 -10.10 10.90
C HIS A 41 17.55 -11.40 10.11
N ASN A 42 18.65 -12.13 9.89
CA ASN A 42 18.67 -13.42 9.19
C ASN A 42 17.73 -14.47 9.85
N SER A 43 17.59 -14.43 11.17
CA SER A 43 16.65 -15.29 11.90
C SER A 43 15.20 -15.06 11.51
N SER A 44 14.81 -13.78 11.35
CA SER A 44 13.47 -13.39 10.93
C SER A 44 13.18 -13.87 9.51
N VAL A 45 14.14 -13.70 8.59
CA VAL A 45 14.03 -14.22 7.21
C VAL A 45 13.85 -15.73 7.22
N THR A 46 14.66 -16.46 7.99
CA THR A 46 14.58 -17.93 8.07
C THR A 46 13.22 -18.39 8.60
N GLN A 47 12.70 -17.71 9.62
CA GLN A 47 11.38 -18.02 10.19
C GLN A 47 10.26 -17.76 9.18
N ALA A 48 10.28 -16.60 8.52
CA ALA A 48 9.30 -16.25 7.49
C ALA A 48 9.31 -17.25 6.33
N LEU A 49 10.49 -17.60 5.82
CA LEU A 49 10.63 -18.59 4.73
C LEU A 49 10.09 -19.96 5.11
N ARG A 50 10.30 -20.43 6.34
CA ARG A 50 9.70 -21.67 6.83
C ARG A 50 8.18 -21.59 6.86
N SER A 51 7.63 -20.50 7.41
CA SER A 51 6.19 -20.28 7.45
C SER A 51 5.56 -20.20 6.06
N LEU A 52 6.21 -19.53 5.11
CA LEU A 52 5.78 -19.47 3.72
C LEU A 52 5.88 -20.84 3.02
N ALA A 53 6.92 -21.64 3.31
CA ALA A 53 7.06 -22.99 2.77
C ALA A 53 5.98 -23.95 3.33
N GLU A 54 5.65 -23.85 4.62
CA GLU A 54 4.54 -24.60 5.25
C GLU A 54 3.19 -24.27 4.59
N LYS A 55 3.01 -23.00 4.22
CA LYS A 55 1.82 -22.52 3.47
C LYS A 55 1.88 -22.84 1.97
N LYS A 56 2.96 -23.48 1.49
CA LYS A 56 3.19 -23.81 0.07
C LYS A 56 3.21 -22.59 -0.85
N LEU A 57 3.69 -21.45 -0.36
CA LEU A 57 3.82 -20.21 -1.12
C LEU A 57 5.21 -20.01 -1.70
N VAL A 58 6.23 -20.65 -1.12
CA VAL A 58 7.61 -20.64 -1.61
C VAL A 58 8.20 -22.04 -1.63
N ASN A 59 9.13 -22.29 -2.56
CA ASN A 59 10.04 -23.41 -2.52
C ASN A 59 11.28 -22.95 -1.77
N TYR A 60 11.55 -23.56 -0.61
CA TYR A 60 12.66 -23.19 0.25
C TYR A 60 13.37 -24.42 0.80
N ALA A 61 14.66 -24.48 0.58
CA ALA A 61 15.58 -25.38 1.29
C ALA A 61 16.75 -24.58 1.88
N PRO A 62 17.31 -24.98 3.03
CA PRO A 62 18.47 -24.30 3.60
C PRO A 62 19.63 -24.21 2.59
N TYR A 63 20.20 -23.01 2.46
CA TYR A 63 21.33 -22.70 1.56
C TYR A 63 21.01 -22.72 0.06
N ASP A 64 19.78 -22.98 -0.33
CA ASP A 64 19.35 -23.05 -1.73
C ASP A 64 18.72 -21.73 -2.21
N VAL A 65 18.37 -21.72 -3.48
CA VAL A 65 17.64 -20.62 -4.12
C VAL A 65 16.18 -20.67 -3.68
N ILE A 66 15.63 -19.51 -3.38
CA ILE A 66 14.24 -19.33 -3.01
C ILE A 66 13.45 -18.98 -4.27
N THR A 67 12.36 -19.70 -4.54
CA THR A 67 11.44 -19.43 -5.62
C THR A 67 10.01 -19.36 -5.09
N LEU A 68 9.17 -18.58 -5.76
CA LEU A 68 7.73 -18.56 -5.49
C LEU A 68 7.08 -19.80 -6.10
N THR A 69 6.01 -20.27 -5.50
CA THR A 69 5.04 -21.16 -6.15
C THR A 69 4.04 -20.32 -6.92
N ASP A 70 3.23 -20.93 -7.81
CA ASP A 70 2.15 -20.21 -8.53
C ASP A 70 1.20 -19.47 -7.59
N SER A 71 0.95 -20.03 -6.40
CA SER A 71 0.12 -19.40 -5.37
C SER A 71 0.84 -18.24 -4.68
N GLY A 72 2.13 -18.39 -4.39
CA GLY A 72 2.96 -17.32 -3.81
C GLY A 72 3.15 -16.16 -4.77
N GLU A 73 3.37 -16.45 -6.04
CA GLU A 73 3.53 -15.44 -7.08
C GLU A 73 2.24 -14.60 -7.27
N ARG A 74 1.07 -15.26 -7.27
CA ARG A 74 -0.21 -14.52 -7.35
C ARG A 74 -0.39 -13.54 -6.20
N ILE A 75 -0.07 -13.95 -4.97
CA ILE A 75 -0.16 -13.08 -3.79
C ILE A 75 0.87 -11.94 -3.90
N ALA A 76 2.12 -12.25 -4.28
CA ALA A 76 3.15 -11.23 -4.46
C ALA A 76 2.74 -10.18 -5.50
N LEU A 77 2.24 -10.62 -6.65
CA LEU A 77 1.76 -9.72 -7.70
C LEU A 77 0.57 -8.85 -7.26
N ASP A 78 -0.32 -9.39 -6.41
CA ASP A 78 -1.43 -8.62 -5.86
C ASP A 78 -0.94 -7.54 -4.89
N VAL A 79 0.07 -7.83 -4.06
CA VAL A 79 0.72 -6.83 -3.19
C VAL A 79 1.41 -5.76 -4.03
N VAL A 80 2.25 -6.15 -4.98
CA VAL A 80 2.95 -5.22 -5.89
C VAL A 80 1.96 -4.29 -6.60
N LYS A 81 0.84 -4.83 -7.08
CA LYS A 81 -0.19 -4.02 -7.74
C LYS A 81 -0.86 -3.03 -6.78
N ARG A 82 -1.13 -3.45 -5.54
CA ARG A 82 -1.66 -2.56 -4.50
C ARG A 82 -0.69 -1.43 -4.22
N HIS A 83 0.59 -1.76 -4.01
CA HIS A 83 1.66 -0.81 -3.78
C HIS A 83 1.75 0.22 -4.91
N GLN A 84 1.90 -0.22 -6.15
CA GLN A 84 2.01 0.64 -7.32
C GLN A 84 0.82 1.59 -7.46
N THR A 85 -0.41 1.07 -7.31
CA THR A 85 -1.62 1.89 -7.41
C THR A 85 -1.67 2.97 -6.33
N LEU A 86 -1.28 2.62 -5.10
CA LEU A 86 -1.25 3.58 -3.99
C LEU A 86 -0.14 4.61 -4.19
N SER A 87 1.06 4.19 -4.55
CA SER A 87 2.18 5.09 -4.83
C SER A 87 1.85 6.07 -5.97
N GLU A 88 1.25 5.58 -7.07
CA GLU A 88 0.79 6.44 -8.15
C GLU A 88 -0.28 7.45 -7.70
N PHE A 89 -1.24 7.02 -6.89
CA PHE A 89 -2.25 7.92 -6.35
C PHE A 89 -1.64 9.00 -5.45
N LEU A 90 -0.78 8.59 -4.52
CA LEU A 90 -0.12 9.48 -3.58
C LEU A 90 0.80 10.48 -4.30
N HIS A 91 1.54 10.03 -5.31
CA HIS A 91 2.45 10.88 -6.07
C HIS A 91 1.72 11.79 -7.07
N LYS A 92 0.94 11.20 -7.99
CA LYS A 92 0.35 11.94 -9.11
C LYS A 92 -0.87 12.78 -8.72
N VAL A 93 -1.68 12.29 -7.77
CA VAL A 93 -2.93 12.96 -7.38
C VAL A 93 -2.72 13.85 -6.16
N LEU A 94 -2.01 13.36 -5.14
CA LEU A 94 -1.78 14.13 -3.91
C LEU A 94 -0.50 14.99 -3.96
N GLY A 95 0.33 14.86 -4.99
CA GLY A 95 1.52 15.69 -5.16
C GLY A 95 2.68 15.38 -4.20
N LEU A 96 2.64 14.22 -3.52
CA LEU A 96 3.74 13.80 -2.65
C LEU A 96 5.00 13.50 -3.48
N SER A 97 6.18 13.64 -2.87
CA SER A 97 7.42 13.17 -3.48
C SER A 97 7.37 11.65 -3.71
N GLU A 98 8.16 11.15 -4.66
CA GLU A 98 8.24 9.70 -4.93
C GLU A 98 8.57 8.90 -3.67
N THR A 99 9.47 9.40 -2.82
CA THR A 99 9.86 8.74 -1.57
C THR A 99 8.72 8.67 -0.56
N GLU A 100 8.02 9.79 -0.35
CA GLU A 100 6.86 9.85 0.57
C GLU A 100 5.69 8.99 0.07
N ALA A 101 5.47 8.98 -1.25
CA ALA A 101 4.44 8.16 -1.88
C ALA A 101 4.74 6.66 -1.73
N ASP A 102 5.99 6.24 -1.95
CA ASP A 102 6.44 4.86 -1.79
C ASP A 102 6.32 4.38 -0.34
N GLU A 103 6.82 5.17 0.62
CA GLU A 103 6.68 4.86 2.04
C GLU A 103 5.20 4.84 2.50
N GLY A 104 4.39 5.75 1.99
CA GLY A 104 2.95 5.79 2.26
C GLY A 104 2.22 4.57 1.71
N ALA A 105 2.50 4.20 0.47
CA ALA A 105 1.95 3.03 -0.20
C ALA A 105 2.25 1.75 0.57
N CYS A 106 3.50 1.54 0.98
CA CYS A 106 3.94 0.37 1.75
C CYS A 106 3.16 0.22 3.07
N ARG A 107 2.83 1.32 3.74
CA ARG A 107 2.02 1.27 4.98
C ARG A 107 0.54 0.98 4.74
N MET A 108 0.01 1.29 3.57
CA MET A 108 -1.42 1.22 3.25
C MET A 108 -1.82 -0.06 2.53
N GLU A 109 -0.94 -0.66 1.75
CA GLU A 109 -1.24 -1.76 0.80
C GLU A 109 -1.84 -3.02 1.45
N HIS A 110 -1.47 -3.29 2.70
CA HIS A 110 -1.97 -4.45 3.45
C HIS A 110 -3.34 -4.23 4.09
N ALA A 111 -3.75 -2.96 4.24
CA ALA A 111 -5.01 -2.59 4.88
C ALA A 111 -6.12 -2.24 3.89
N ILE A 112 -5.75 -1.97 2.63
CA ILE A 112 -6.71 -1.51 1.63
C ILE A 112 -7.56 -2.67 1.08
N SER A 113 -8.88 -2.46 0.99
CA SER A 113 -9.77 -3.45 0.38
C SER A 113 -9.69 -3.39 -1.16
N VAL A 114 -9.96 -4.53 -1.82
CA VAL A 114 -10.01 -4.64 -3.29
C VAL A 114 -10.98 -3.62 -3.91
N GLN A 115 -12.09 -3.34 -3.25
CA GLN A 115 -13.09 -2.37 -3.73
C GLN A 115 -12.55 -0.94 -3.71
N ILE A 116 -11.81 -0.57 -2.68
CA ILE A 116 -11.19 0.76 -2.59
C ILE A 116 -10.09 0.86 -3.65
N LEU A 117 -9.25 -0.17 -3.78
CA LEU A 117 -8.19 -0.22 -4.79
C LEU A 117 -8.75 -0.06 -6.21
N ASP A 118 -9.82 -0.78 -6.57
CA ASP A 118 -10.47 -0.65 -7.90
C ASP A 118 -10.95 0.79 -8.15
N ARG A 119 -11.48 1.45 -7.14
CA ARG A 119 -11.91 2.86 -7.26
C ARG A 119 -10.71 3.80 -7.41
N LEU A 120 -9.62 3.58 -6.69
CA LEU A 120 -8.40 4.37 -6.83
C LEU A 120 -7.79 4.22 -8.22
N VAL A 121 -7.69 3.00 -8.76
CA VAL A 121 -7.21 2.76 -10.13
C VAL A 121 -8.06 3.54 -11.15
N LYS A 122 -9.38 3.51 -11.00
CA LYS A 122 -10.29 4.25 -11.89
C LYS A 122 -10.14 5.75 -11.75
N PHE A 123 -9.91 6.21 -10.52
CA PHE A 123 -9.72 7.63 -10.24
C PHE A 123 -8.39 8.15 -10.81
N VAL A 124 -7.28 7.43 -10.63
CA VAL A 124 -5.98 7.80 -11.22
C VAL A 124 -6.10 7.90 -12.75
N LYS A 125 -6.72 6.90 -13.40
CA LYS A 125 -6.95 6.93 -14.85
C LYS A 125 -7.81 8.11 -15.30
N TYR A 126 -8.86 8.42 -14.55
CA TYR A 126 -9.69 9.60 -14.82
C TYR A 126 -8.88 10.88 -14.67
N PHE A 127 -8.12 10.99 -13.59
CA PHE A 127 -7.25 12.13 -13.33
C PHE A 127 -6.23 12.35 -14.46
N GLU A 128 -5.55 11.30 -14.91
CA GLU A 128 -4.59 11.34 -16.03
C GLU A 128 -5.24 11.72 -17.37
N SER A 129 -6.50 11.36 -17.58
CA SER A 129 -7.24 11.65 -18.81
C SER A 129 -7.94 13.02 -18.78
N CYS A 130 -8.00 13.68 -17.63
CA CYS A 130 -8.66 14.94 -17.48
C CYS A 130 -7.85 16.09 -18.12
N PRO A 131 -8.42 16.88 -19.05
CA PRO A 131 -7.71 17.98 -19.69
C PRO A 131 -7.33 19.13 -18.75
N VAL A 132 -7.91 19.15 -17.53
CA VAL A 132 -7.62 20.14 -16.47
C VAL A 132 -6.61 19.57 -15.44
N ASN A 133 -5.67 18.78 -15.89
CA ASN A 133 -4.77 17.98 -15.03
C ASN A 133 -3.59 18.79 -14.45
N ASP A 134 -3.75 20.06 -14.17
CA ASP A 134 -2.73 20.94 -13.60
C ASP A 134 -3.06 21.27 -12.13
N VAL A 135 -3.36 20.20 -11.35
CA VAL A 135 -3.58 20.34 -9.91
C VAL A 135 -2.20 20.41 -9.24
N MET A 136 -1.95 21.52 -8.56
CA MET A 136 -0.74 21.76 -7.79
C MET A 136 -1.08 21.79 -6.30
N TRP A 137 -0.11 21.41 -5.48
CA TRP A 137 -0.21 21.49 -4.03
C TRP A 137 0.66 22.63 -3.50
N ASP A 138 0.12 23.39 -2.57
CA ASP A 138 0.83 24.41 -1.81
C ASP A 138 0.57 24.21 -0.31
N GLU A 139 1.57 24.44 0.54
CA GLU A 139 1.47 24.21 1.98
C GLU A 139 0.50 25.19 2.68
N GLU A 140 0.28 26.38 2.11
CA GLU A 140 -0.58 27.40 2.70
C GLU A 140 -2.00 27.38 2.12
N GLU A 141 -2.11 27.15 0.79
CA GLU A 141 -3.40 27.23 0.05
C GLU A 141 -4.02 25.85 -0.23
N GLY A 142 -3.27 24.74 -0.05
CA GLY A 142 -3.74 23.40 -0.37
C GLY A 142 -3.70 23.11 -1.88
N TYR A 143 -4.71 22.39 -2.40
CA TYR A 143 -4.78 22.06 -3.83
C TYR A 143 -5.37 23.21 -4.65
N PHE A 144 -4.70 23.54 -5.77
CA PHE A 144 -5.19 24.56 -6.71
C PHE A 144 -4.90 24.14 -8.16
N CYS A 145 -5.63 24.73 -9.11
CA CYS A 145 -5.39 24.56 -10.54
C CYS A 145 -4.28 25.51 -11.01
N GLY A 146 -3.18 24.96 -11.55
CA GLY A 146 -2.03 25.71 -12.02
C GLY A 146 -2.26 26.54 -13.29
N LYS A 147 -3.33 26.30 -14.05
CA LYS A 147 -3.68 27.11 -15.23
C LYS A 147 -4.59 28.29 -14.87
N SER A 148 -3.97 29.41 -14.61
CA SER A 148 -4.58 30.71 -14.61
C SER A 148 -4.32 31.40 -15.93
N ASP A 149 -4.79 30.87 -17.05
CA ASP A 149 -4.89 31.68 -18.27
C ASP A 149 -6.02 31.12 -19.14
N THR A 150 -6.91 32.03 -19.49
CA THR A 150 -8.08 31.87 -20.34
C THR A 150 -7.77 31.08 -21.60
N ASP A 151 -8.12 29.79 -21.60
CA ASP A 151 -8.27 29.07 -22.84
C ASP A 151 -9.42 29.71 -23.63
N LYS A 152 -9.24 29.83 -24.94
CA LYS A 152 -10.12 30.55 -25.89
C LYS A 152 -11.56 30.02 -25.92
N ASP A 153 -11.89 29.02 -25.12
CA ASP A 153 -13.21 28.37 -25.03
C ASP A 153 -13.96 28.63 -23.73
N GLY A 154 -13.51 29.60 -22.92
CA GLY A 154 -14.32 30.15 -21.82
C GLY A 154 -14.49 29.26 -20.58
N HIS A 155 -13.72 28.21 -20.41
CA HIS A 155 -13.68 27.46 -19.15
C HIS A 155 -12.62 28.07 -18.22
N SER A 156 -13.07 29.05 -17.45
CA SER A 156 -12.31 29.57 -16.33
C SER A 156 -12.45 28.60 -15.16
N CYS A 157 -11.41 27.83 -14.84
CA CYS A 157 -11.22 27.32 -13.49
C CYS A 157 -10.76 28.51 -12.63
N GLY A 158 -11.70 29.40 -12.32
CA GLY A 158 -11.46 30.41 -11.30
C GLY A 158 -11.48 29.76 -9.92
N ARG A 159 -10.77 30.36 -8.96
CA ARG A 159 -10.77 29.98 -7.54
C ARG A 159 -12.16 29.77 -6.95
N ASP A 160 -13.17 30.33 -7.56
CA ASP A 160 -14.56 30.31 -7.11
C ASP A 160 -15.32 29.01 -7.47
N VAL A 161 -14.76 28.13 -8.29
CA VAL A 161 -15.43 26.88 -8.73
C VAL A 161 -14.87 25.64 -8.03
N CYS A 162 -13.63 25.67 -7.56
CA CYS A 162 -13.02 24.60 -6.75
C CYS A 162 -13.16 24.85 -5.23
N GLY A 163 -13.78 25.96 -4.84
CA GLY A 163 -14.00 26.35 -3.46
C GLY A 163 -15.11 25.53 -2.79
N HIS A 164 -14.86 24.28 -2.54
CA HIS A 164 -15.46 23.64 -1.39
C HIS A 164 -14.56 23.97 -0.20
N ASP A 165 -15.01 24.93 0.62
CA ASP A 165 -14.56 25.09 2.01
C ASP A 165 -14.80 23.77 2.74
N LEU A 166 -13.93 22.80 2.50
CA LEU A 166 -13.77 21.70 3.41
C LEU A 166 -13.06 22.30 4.62
N ASP A 167 -13.87 22.73 5.59
CA ASP A 167 -13.38 23.12 6.90
C ASP A 167 -12.69 21.90 7.54
N VAL A 168 -11.42 21.73 7.21
CA VAL A 168 -10.56 20.68 7.78
C VAL A 168 -10.10 21.05 9.19
N SER A 169 -10.47 22.22 9.72
CA SER A 169 -10.13 22.66 11.08
C SER A 169 -10.77 21.78 12.15
N ALA A 170 -11.80 20.99 11.78
CA ALA A 170 -12.43 20.01 12.66
C ALA A 170 -11.74 18.63 12.65
N LEU A 171 -10.79 18.39 11.74
CA LEU A 171 -10.00 17.15 11.71
C LEU A 171 -8.73 17.36 12.51
N ASP A 172 -8.79 17.08 13.82
CA ASP A 172 -7.60 17.03 14.67
C ASP A 172 -6.77 15.78 14.31
N VAL A 173 -5.88 15.92 13.32
CA VAL A 173 -4.93 14.88 12.90
C VAL A 173 -3.77 14.72 13.87
N SER A 174 -3.70 15.51 14.94
CA SER A 174 -2.62 15.46 15.94
C SER A 174 -2.91 14.54 17.13
N ALA A 175 -4.14 14.05 17.27
CA ALA A 175 -4.52 13.14 18.35
C ALA A 175 -4.01 11.72 18.03
N PRO A 176 -3.14 11.13 18.89
CA PRO A 176 -2.80 9.72 18.76
C PRO A 176 -4.08 8.89 18.95
N ALA A 177 -4.32 7.92 18.05
CA ALA A 177 -5.45 7.01 18.15
C ALA A 177 -5.45 6.34 19.54
N GLU A 178 -6.48 6.58 20.33
CA GLU A 178 -6.67 5.91 21.61
C GLU A 178 -6.78 4.40 21.35
N PRO A 179 -6.05 3.55 22.09
CA PRO A 179 -6.17 2.11 21.94
C PRO A 179 -7.59 1.69 22.35
N SER A 180 -8.31 1.02 21.46
CA SER A 180 -9.60 0.42 21.74
C SER A 180 -9.57 -0.36 23.07
N PRO A 181 -10.56 -0.21 23.95
CA PRO A 181 -10.61 -0.93 25.20
C PRO A 181 -10.62 -2.43 24.93
N ARG A 182 -9.58 -3.13 25.41
CA ARG A 182 -9.55 -4.59 25.44
C ARG A 182 -10.66 -5.05 26.37
N THR A 183 -11.70 -5.64 25.82
CA THR A 183 -12.69 -6.39 26.62
C THR A 183 -12.00 -7.59 27.23
N ASN A 184 -11.70 -7.46 28.52
CA ASN A 184 -11.20 -8.55 29.34
C ASN A 184 -12.38 -9.44 29.70
N GLU A 185 -12.70 -10.42 28.84
CA GLU A 185 -13.55 -11.56 29.23
C GLU A 185 -12.68 -12.59 29.97
N LYS A 186 -12.45 -12.33 31.24
CA LYS A 186 -12.14 -13.33 32.26
C LYS A 186 -13.01 -12.97 33.46
N ASP A 187 -13.95 -13.82 33.70
CA ASP A 187 -14.41 -14.30 35.02
C ASP A 187 -15.81 -14.83 34.87
N ASN A 188 -15.93 -16.14 34.88
CA ASN A 188 -16.91 -16.88 35.64
C ASN A 188 -16.87 -18.36 35.27
N GLN A 189 -16.07 -19.11 35.99
CA GLN A 189 -16.35 -20.52 36.31
C GLN A 189 -15.62 -20.83 37.61
N GLU A 190 -16.30 -20.52 38.69
CA GLU A 190 -16.17 -21.25 39.95
C GLU A 190 -17.56 -21.44 40.49
N GLU A 191 -17.76 -22.65 41.06
CA GLU A 191 -18.89 -23.15 41.87
C GLU A 191 -20.04 -23.83 41.07
N GLU A 192 -19.94 -25.16 40.87
CA GLU A 192 -20.54 -26.24 41.69
C GLU A 192 -20.03 -27.60 41.23
#